data_f9badbe4b9a609683aaa5c57013d20b4
#
_entry.id   f9badbe4b9a609683aaa5c57013d20b4
#
_cell.length_a   1.000
_cell.length_b   1.000
_cell.length_c   1.000
_cell.angle_alpha   90.00
_cell.angle_beta   90.00
_cell.angle_gamma   90.00
#
_symmetry.space_group_name_H-M   'P 1'
#
loop_
_entity.id
_entity.type
_entity.pdbx_description
1 polymer ?
#
loop_
_entity_poly.entity_id
_entity_poly.type
_entity_poly.pdbx_seq_one_letter_code
_entity_poly.pdbx_strand_id
1 'polypeptide(L)'
;VQVEVYPDHEDFAVRTMGMPGLGALGVTFGQVVAMDSPSARKPGDFNWGSTLWHEMSHVYILTATGGRVPRWFTEGLAVHEETQVSPEWGDPVSPDILVAIRDKKLLPVAKLDRGFIFPDYPAQVVVSYFEAGSICDYIKSHWSEDKLLDMVHSYAQRKTTPEVIQADLGVSPEEFDKQYLQWIDQRYGTMAANFDQWRKALEHLAEADKQKQYDAVLQQGEVVRRMYPQYIGDANTYEFLATTDLAKGDKKAATEVLTDYEKMGGEDPIMLKKLASLEEELGQPKEAAATLDRINYIYPVHDEELHRHLGDLWFAQANYPGAIREYTAVVALNPLDKAGAYFHLAQAYNASGQRDKAEENVLASLEAAPGYRPAQKLLLDLQKDAPKPN
;
A
#
# COMPACT_ATOMS: atom_id res chain seq x y z
N VAL A 1 22.37 -0.97 -3.74
CA VAL A 1 21.43 -2.01 -3.29
C VAL A 1 21.03 -2.86 -4.49
N GLN A 2 21.01 -4.16 -4.32
CA GLN A 2 20.50 -5.12 -5.30
C GLN A 2 19.09 -5.55 -4.86
N VAL A 3 18.16 -5.59 -5.79
CA VAL A 3 16.79 -6.08 -5.55
C VAL A 3 16.54 -7.31 -6.40
N GLU A 4 16.17 -8.41 -5.79
CA GLU A 4 15.82 -9.68 -6.43
C GLU A 4 14.32 -9.92 -6.26
N VAL A 5 13.62 -10.09 -7.37
CA VAL A 5 12.15 -10.24 -7.40
C VAL A 5 11.81 -11.65 -7.88
N TYR A 6 11.03 -12.37 -7.10
CA TYR A 6 10.67 -13.76 -7.33
C TYR A 6 9.24 -13.90 -7.84
N PRO A 7 9.01 -14.50 -9.00
CA PRO A 7 7.68 -14.68 -9.56
C PRO A 7 6.87 -15.81 -8.89
N ASP A 8 7.51 -16.60 -8.03
CA ASP A 8 6.91 -17.69 -7.27
C ASP A 8 7.33 -17.59 -5.80
N HIS A 9 6.32 -17.61 -4.92
CA HIS A 9 6.55 -17.45 -3.49
C HIS A 9 7.33 -18.59 -2.83
N GLU A 10 7.10 -19.84 -3.25
CA GLU A 10 7.83 -20.98 -2.71
C GLU A 10 9.31 -20.93 -3.12
N ASP A 11 9.58 -20.51 -4.37
CA ASP A 11 10.95 -20.25 -4.82
C ASP A 11 11.63 -19.17 -3.98
N PHE A 12 10.94 -18.06 -3.69
CA PHE A 12 11.42 -17.01 -2.77
C PHE A 12 11.72 -17.59 -1.40
N ALA A 13 10.76 -18.28 -0.77
CA ALA A 13 10.89 -18.83 0.56
C ALA A 13 12.05 -19.83 0.71
N VAL A 14 12.19 -20.73 -0.26
CA VAL A 14 13.22 -21.78 -0.25
C VAL A 14 14.61 -21.21 -0.56
N ARG A 15 14.72 -20.37 -1.60
CA ARG A 15 16.05 -19.85 -2.03
C ARG A 15 16.62 -18.82 -1.08
N THR A 16 15.79 -18.04 -0.43
CA THR A 16 16.25 -16.98 0.48
C THR A 16 16.47 -17.50 1.90
N MET A 17 15.54 -18.27 2.46
CA MET A 17 15.56 -18.69 3.86
C MET A 17 15.65 -20.21 4.07
N GLY A 18 15.52 -21.01 3.01
CA GLY A 18 15.46 -22.48 3.13
C GLY A 18 14.20 -22.96 3.85
N MET A 19 13.15 -22.15 3.91
CA MET A 19 11.94 -22.40 4.71
C MET A 19 10.68 -22.41 3.83
N PRO A 20 10.24 -23.59 3.33
CA PRO A 20 8.96 -23.70 2.64
C PRO A 20 7.83 -23.16 3.51
N GLY A 21 6.87 -22.41 2.89
CA GLY A 21 5.72 -21.84 3.61
C GLY A 21 6.06 -20.64 4.50
N LEU A 22 7.19 -19.98 4.28
CA LEU A 22 7.54 -18.72 4.95
C LEU A 22 6.46 -17.67 4.68
N GLY A 23 5.96 -17.01 5.72
CA GLY A 23 4.92 -15.96 5.58
C GLY A 23 5.45 -14.57 5.20
N ALA A 24 6.77 -14.38 5.11
CA ALA A 24 7.37 -13.09 4.74
C ALA A 24 7.15 -12.78 3.26
N LEU A 25 6.98 -11.51 2.93
CA LEU A 25 6.81 -10.99 1.58
C LEU A 25 8.13 -10.51 0.97
N GLY A 26 9.06 -10.13 1.84
CA GLY A 26 10.42 -9.71 1.53
C GLY A 26 11.38 -10.10 2.64
N VAL A 27 12.67 -10.02 2.35
CA VAL A 27 13.77 -10.21 3.30
C VAL A 27 14.98 -9.39 2.87
N THR A 28 15.70 -8.82 3.84
CA THR A 28 16.89 -8.01 3.59
C THR A 28 18.15 -8.65 4.15
N PHE A 29 19.16 -8.82 3.32
CA PHE A 29 20.50 -9.32 3.68
C PHE A 29 21.57 -8.25 3.38
N GLY A 30 21.82 -7.37 4.33
CA GLY A 30 22.76 -6.27 4.13
C GLY A 30 22.33 -5.30 3.04
N GLN A 31 22.90 -5.39 1.85
CA GLN A 31 22.55 -4.54 0.69
C GLN A 31 21.79 -5.31 -0.43
N VAL A 32 21.29 -6.48 -0.10
CA VAL A 32 20.45 -7.28 -1.01
C VAL A 32 19.05 -7.39 -0.42
N VAL A 33 18.07 -6.98 -1.19
CA VAL A 33 16.64 -7.17 -0.90
C VAL A 33 16.14 -8.28 -1.81
N ALA A 34 15.50 -9.29 -1.26
CA ALA A 34 14.77 -10.30 -2.01
C ALA A 34 13.30 -10.23 -1.63
N MET A 35 12.39 -10.25 -2.61
CA MET A 35 10.97 -10.12 -2.35
C MET A 35 10.10 -10.84 -3.38
N ASP A 36 8.86 -11.09 -3.03
CA ASP A 36 7.85 -11.58 -3.96
C ASP A 36 7.63 -10.58 -5.10
N SER A 37 7.43 -11.10 -6.30
CA SER A 37 6.86 -10.31 -7.39
C SER A 37 5.37 -10.05 -7.14
N PRO A 38 4.80 -8.94 -7.61
CA PRO A 38 3.35 -8.76 -7.62
C PRO A 38 2.58 -9.94 -8.23
N SER A 39 3.17 -10.65 -9.19
CA SER A 39 2.58 -11.84 -9.82
C SER A 39 2.62 -13.12 -8.98
N ALA A 40 3.39 -13.13 -7.89
CA ALA A 40 3.48 -14.29 -6.99
C ALA A 40 2.26 -14.42 -6.06
N ARG A 41 1.43 -13.39 -5.98
CA ARG A 41 0.29 -13.29 -5.07
C ARG A 41 -1.00 -12.99 -5.81
N LYS A 42 -2.14 -13.20 -5.14
CA LYS A 42 -3.44 -12.77 -5.67
C LYS A 42 -3.55 -11.25 -5.64
N PRO A 43 -4.36 -10.66 -6.54
CA PRO A 43 -4.65 -9.23 -6.50
C PRO A 43 -5.21 -8.81 -5.14
N GLY A 44 -4.63 -7.76 -4.54
CA GLY A 44 -5.04 -7.25 -3.24
C GLY A 44 -4.40 -7.92 -2.01
N ASP A 45 -3.70 -9.06 -2.18
CA ASP A 45 -3.05 -9.75 -1.05
C ASP A 45 -1.70 -9.10 -0.67
N PHE A 46 -1.17 -8.21 -1.50
CA PHE A 46 0.21 -7.76 -1.40
C PHE A 46 0.43 -6.40 -2.07
N ASN A 47 0.94 -5.45 -1.29
CA ASN A 47 1.39 -4.16 -1.80
C ASN A 47 2.92 -4.20 -1.98
N TRP A 48 3.37 -4.37 -3.22
CA TRP A 48 4.81 -4.49 -3.49
C TRP A 48 5.58 -3.20 -3.21
N GLY A 49 4.93 -2.03 -3.33
CA GLY A 49 5.57 -0.75 -3.05
C GLY A 49 5.86 -0.60 -1.56
N SER A 50 4.88 -0.89 -0.70
CA SER A 50 5.04 -0.92 0.75
C SER A 50 6.13 -1.91 1.15
N THR A 51 6.07 -3.15 0.66
CA THR A 51 7.08 -4.18 0.96
C THR A 51 8.48 -3.77 0.53
N LEU A 52 8.64 -3.21 -0.69
CA LEU A 52 9.95 -2.74 -1.14
C LEU A 52 10.47 -1.62 -0.25
N TRP A 53 9.62 -0.68 0.16
CA TRP A 53 10.01 0.40 1.05
C TRP A 53 10.41 -0.09 2.43
N HIS A 54 9.66 -1.06 2.98
CA HIS A 54 9.98 -1.77 4.21
C HIS A 54 11.39 -2.38 4.15
N GLU A 55 11.64 -3.20 3.14
CA GLU A 55 12.93 -3.86 2.96
C GLU A 55 14.09 -2.87 2.71
N MET A 56 13.82 -1.81 1.96
CA MET A 56 14.81 -0.75 1.77
C MET A 56 15.14 -0.02 3.08
N SER A 57 14.16 0.19 3.96
CA SER A 57 14.37 0.77 5.29
C SER A 57 15.36 -0.10 6.10
N HIS A 58 15.22 -1.42 6.06
CA HIS A 58 16.18 -2.32 6.68
C HIS A 58 17.62 -2.14 6.14
N VAL A 59 17.79 -1.93 4.83
CA VAL A 59 19.13 -1.70 4.25
C VAL A 59 19.83 -0.51 4.92
N TYR A 60 19.09 0.61 5.08
CA TYR A 60 19.64 1.81 5.72
C TYR A 60 19.89 1.62 7.21
N ILE A 61 18.91 1.08 7.94
CA ILE A 61 18.99 0.87 9.39
C ILE A 61 20.13 -0.10 9.75
N LEU A 62 20.22 -1.25 9.07
CA LEU A 62 21.26 -2.24 9.30
C LEU A 62 22.65 -1.69 8.94
N THR A 63 22.75 -0.91 7.87
CA THR A 63 24.01 -0.24 7.50
C THR A 63 24.43 0.79 8.56
N ALA A 64 23.51 1.66 8.98
CA ALA A 64 23.78 2.72 9.96
C ALA A 64 24.18 2.16 11.33
N THR A 65 23.60 1.04 11.74
CA THR A 65 23.85 0.42 13.03
C THR A 65 24.94 -0.65 13.01
N GLY A 66 25.43 -1.04 11.83
CA GLY A 66 26.33 -2.18 11.66
C GLY A 66 25.69 -3.49 12.13
N GLY A 67 24.38 -3.65 11.93
CA GLY A 67 23.59 -4.82 12.33
C GLY A 67 23.37 -4.96 13.83
N ARG A 68 23.52 -3.89 14.62
CA ARG A 68 23.40 -3.91 16.10
C ARG A 68 22.06 -3.46 16.62
N VAL A 69 21.12 -3.16 15.75
CA VAL A 69 19.77 -2.77 16.09
C VAL A 69 18.97 -3.99 16.57
N PRO A 70 18.13 -3.89 17.62
CA PRO A 70 17.22 -4.96 17.99
C PRO A 70 16.13 -5.14 16.93
N ARG A 71 15.60 -6.36 16.82
CA ARG A 71 14.62 -6.68 15.77
C ARG A 71 13.38 -5.83 15.87
N TRP A 72 12.84 -5.63 17.05
CA TRP A 72 11.63 -4.83 17.22
C TRP A 72 11.78 -3.41 16.66
N PHE A 73 12.96 -2.79 16.83
CA PHE A 73 13.15 -1.41 16.39
C PHE A 73 13.37 -1.31 14.89
N THR A 74 14.11 -2.26 14.28
CA THR A 74 14.25 -2.25 12.81
C THR A 74 12.95 -2.56 12.10
N GLU A 75 12.12 -3.48 12.62
CA GLU A 75 10.78 -3.75 12.09
C GLU A 75 9.85 -2.57 12.32
N GLY A 76 9.83 -2.03 13.55
CA GLY A 76 8.97 -0.89 13.89
C GLY A 76 9.29 0.37 13.09
N LEU A 77 10.57 0.64 12.85
CA LEU A 77 10.97 1.79 12.03
C LEU A 77 10.63 1.56 10.56
N ALA A 78 10.76 0.34 10.04
CA ALA A 78 10.36 0.02 8.67
C ALA A 78 8.85 0.20 8.46
N VAL A 79 8.00 -0.32 9.36
CA VAL A 79 6.54 -0.10 9.34
C VAL A 79 6.19 1.38 9.48
N HIS A 80 6.89 2.13 10.34
CA HIS A 80 6.71 3.56 10.47
C HIS A 80 7.02 4.30 9.15
N GLU A 81 8.13 3.98 8.51
CA GLU A 81 8.55 4.61 7.24
C GLU A 81 7.57 4.33 6.09
N GLU A 82 6.93 3.16 6.05
CA GLU A 82 5.86 2.87 5.08
C GLU A 82 4.74 3.92 5.19
N THR A 83 4.27 4.21 6.41
CA THR A 83 3.20 5.19 6.64
C THR A 83 3.60 6.63 6.35
N GLN A 84 4.91 6.95 6.32
CA GLN A 84 5.39 8.27 5.92
C GLN A 84 5.35 8.48 4.41
N VAL A 85 5.44 7.41 3.62
CA VAL A 85 5.30 7.46 2.16
C VAL A 85 3.84 7.60 1.79
N SER A 86 3.01 6.73 2.33
CA SER A 86 1.57 6.73 2.10
C SER A 86 0.86 6.20 3.35
N PRO A 87 -0.06 6.96 3.95
CA PRO A 87 -0.73 6.55 5.19
C PRO A 87 -1.42 5.19 5.09
N GLU A 88 -1.84 4.80 3.88
CA GLU A 88 -2.47 3.52 3.59
C GLU A 88 -1.49 2.35 3.45
N TRP A 89 -0.17 2.60 3.41
CA TRP A 89 0.84 1.54 3.37
C TRP A 89 1.08 0.89 4.72
N GLY A 90 0.60 1.52 5.81
CA GLY A 90 0.66 0.91 7.14
C GLY A 90 -0.37 -0.20 7.30
N ASP A 91 -0.05 -1.17 8.14
CA ASP A 91 -0.97 -2.24 8.48
C ASP A 91 -2.20 -1.70 9.24
N PRO A 92 -3.43 -1.92 8.75
CA PRO A 92 -4.61 -1.57 9.51
C PRO A 92 -4.67 -2.43 10.79
N VAL A 93 -5.26 -1.86 11.84
CA VAL A 93 -5.45 -2.62 13.08
C VAL A 93 -6.36 -3.82 12.80
N SER A 94 -5.80 -5.02 12.84
CA SER A 94 -6.52 -6.27 12.55
C SER A 94 -7.34 -6.76 13.75
N PRO A 95 -8.29 -7.69 13.54
CA PRO A 95 -9.00 -8.38 14.63
C PRO A 95 -8.08 -8.99 15.68
N ASP A 96 -6.98 -9.60 15.28
CA ASP A 96 -6.00 -10.21 16.19
C ASP A 96 -5.32 -9.17 17.07
N ILE A 97 -5.03 -8.01 16.55
CA ILE A 97 -4.46 -6.88 17.30
C ILE A 97 -5.45 -6.39 18.36
N LEU A 98 -6.73 -6.19 17.99
CA LEU A 98 -7.76 -5.79 18.96
C LEU A 98 -7.94 -6.82 20.09
N VAL A 99 -7.90 -8.10 19.75
CA VAL A 99 -7.93 -9.19 20.75
C VAL A 99 -6.70 -9.14 21.66
N ALA A 100 -5.51 -8.89 21.10
CA ALA A 100 -4.29 -8.77 21.90
C ALA A 100 -4.33 -7.57 22.85
N ILE A 101 -4.84 -6.42 22.39
CA ILE A 101 -5.03 -5.22 23.22
C ILE A 101 -6.04 -5.52 24.35
N ARG A 102 -7.21 -6.08 24.03
CA ARG A 102 -8.25 -6.45 25.01
C ARG A 102 -7.71 -7.39 26.08
N ASP A 103 -6.97 -8.41 25.64
CA ASP A 103 -6.45 -9.48 26.51
C ASP A 103 -5.11 -9.10 27.18
N LYS A 104 -4.64 -7.85 26.99
CA LYS A 104 -3.39 -7.29 27.56
C LYS A 104 -2.16 -8.14 27.22
N LYS A 105 -2.03 -8.54 25.95
CA LYS A 105 -0.95 -9.40 25.45
C LYS A 105 0.19 -8.64 24.80
N LEU A 106 0.14 -7.31 24.77
CA LEU A 106 1.25 -6.48 24.31
C LEU A 106 2.47 -6.67 25.21
N LEU A 107 3.65 -6.66 24.63
CA LEU A 107 4.89 -6.94 25.33
C LEU A 107 5.54 -5.65 25.86
N PRO A 108 6.24 -5.68 27.00
CA PRO A 108 7.13 -4.59 27.36
C PRO A 108 8.19 -4.36 26.29
N VAL A 109 8.50 -3.09 25.95
CA VAL A 109 9.43 -2.73 24.88
C VAL A 109 10.78 -3.44 24.98
N ALA A 110 11.29 -3.62 26.20
CA ALA A 110 12.54 -4.34 26.45
C ALA A 110 12.50 -5.85 26.12
N LYS A 111 11.31 -6.40 25.88
CA LYS A 111 11.08 -7.82 25.58
C LYS A 111 10.43 -8.05 24.22
N LEU A 112 10.20 -6.99 23.44
CA LEU A 112 9.42 -7.06 22.21
C LEU A 112 10.05 -7.93 21.12
N ASP A 113 11.39 -8.05 21.08
CA ASP A 113 12.10 -9.00 20.21
C ASP A 113 11.60 -10.45 20.35
N ARG A 114 11.14 -10.82 21.56
CA ARG A 114 10.62 -12.17 21.82
C ARG A 114 9.39 -12.48 20.95
N GLY A 115 8.51 -11.49 20.73
CA GLY A 115 7.30 -11.69 19.94
C GLY A 115 7.56 -12.03 18.48
N PHE A 116 8.70 -11.62 17.94
CA PHE A 116 9.14 -11.98 16.59
C PHE A 116 9.88 -13.34 16.54
N ILE A 117 10.65 -13.66 17.56
CA ILE A 117 11.61 -14.80 17.52
C ILE A 117 11.01 -16.05 18.16
N PHE A 118 10.27 -15.88 19.25
CA PHE A 118 9.68 -16.96 20.04
C PHE A 118 8.22 -16.65 20.41
N PRO A 119 7.31 -16.62 19.40
CA PRO A 119 5.93 -16.26 19.64
C PRO A 119 5.24 -17.29 20.57
N ASP A 120 4.48 -16.78 21.55
CA ASP A 120 3.73 -17.60 22.52
C ASP A 120 2.32 -18.00 21.99
N TYR A 121 1.81 -17.36 20.90
CA TYR A 121 0.55 -17.65 20.25
C TYR A 121 0.61 -17.31 18.72
N PRO A 122 -0.27 -17.90 17.88
CA PRO A 122 -0.13 -17.84 16.42
C PRO A 122 -0.08 -16.43 15.82
N ALA A 123 -0.87 -15.49 16.33
CA ALA A 123 -0.93 -14.13 15.80
C ALA A 123 0.15 -13.19 16.38
N GLN A 124 1.00 -13.66 17.32
CA GLN A 124 1.90 -12.77 18.06
C GLN A 124 2.90 -12.04 17.17
N VAL A 125 3.35 -12.66 16.08
CA VAL A 125 4.28 -12.00 15.14
C VAL A 125 3.62 -10.76 14.53
N VAL A 126 2.38 -10.89 14.02
CA VAL A 126 1.60 -9.76 13.47
C VAL A 126 1.35 -8.68 14.53
N VAL A 127 1.00 -9.09 15.75
CA VAL A 127 0.84 -8.16 16.88
C VAL A 127 2.14 -7.44 17.19
N SER A 128 3.30 -8.11 17.09
CA SER A 128 4.61 -7.49 17.34
C SER A 128 5.02 -6.49 16.26
N TYR A 129 4.66 -6.71 14.99
CA TYR A 129 4.81 -5.71 13.92
C TYR A 129 4.00 -4.45 14.22
N PHE A 130 2.71 -4.62 14.51
CA PHE A 130 1.86 -3.50 14.93
C PHE A 130 2.42 -2.77 16.16
N GLU A 131 2.82 -3.51 17.19
CA GLU A 131 3.35 -2.94 18.43
C GLU A 131 4.63 -2.15 18.17
N ALA A 132 5.55 -2.70 17.40
CA ALA A 132 6.82 -2.05 17.04
C ALA A 132 6.61 -0.76 16.22
N GLY A 133 5.77 -0.80 15.18
CA GLY A 133 5.42 0.36 14.36
C GLY A 133 4.72 1.45 15.19
N SER A 134 3.71 1.05 15.99
CA SER A 134 2.98 1.99 16.84
C SER A 134 3.82 2.58 17.97
N ILE A 135 4.88 1.91 18.45
CA ILE A 135 5.87 2.49 19.35
C ILE A 135 6.67 3.60 18.64
N CYS A 136 7.08 3.40 17.39
CA CYS A 136 7.74 4.45 16.62
C CYS A 136 6.84 5.67 16.42
N ASP A 137 5.56 5.47 16.08
CA ASP A 137 4.55 6.53 16.00
C ASP A 137 4.33 7.25 17.33
N TYR A 138 4.30 6.49 18.43
CA TYR A 138 4.21 7.04 19.78
C TYR A 138 5.41 7.94 20.08
N ILE A 139 6.63 7.48 19.81
CA ILE A 139 7.87 8.24 20.02
C ILE A 139 7.84 9.52 19.19
N LYS A 140 7.52 9.45 17.89
CA LYS A 140 7.39 10.61 17.03
C LYS A 140 6.39 11.63 17.59
N SER A 141 5.23 11.17 18.03
CA SER A 141 4.15 12.06 18.50
C SER A 141 4.42 12.72 19.86
N HIS A 142 5.21 12.11 20.73
CA HIS A 142 5.47 12.60 22.09
C HIS A 142 6.81 13.30 22.26
N TRP A 143 7.78 12.95 21.46
CA TRP A 143 9.09 13.57 21.45
C TRP A 143 9.37 14.25 20.10
N SER A 144 9.81 13.51 19.10
CA SER A 144 9.98 13.97 17.71
C SER A 144 10.46 12.81 16.82
N GLU A 145 10.40 13.03 15.50
CA GLU A 145 11.02 12.17 14.48
C GLU A 145 12.54 11.99 14.73
N ASP A 146 13.24 13.09 15.08
CA ASP A 146 14.69 13.07 15.34
C ASP A 146 15.06 12.09 16.45
N LYS A 147 14.15 11.79 17.40
CA LYS A 147 14.42 10.81 18.46
C LYS A 147 14.54 9.40 17.93
N LEU A 148 13.84 9.05 16.87
CA LEU A 148 14.04 7.75 16.20
C LEU A 148 15.46 7.66 15.61
N LEU A 149 15.98 8.74 15.03
CA LEU A 149 17.37 8.81 14.54
C LEU A 149 18.41 8.77 15.68
N ASP A 150 18.16 9.47 16.80
CA ASP A 150 18.99 9.39 18.00
C ASP A 150 19.09 7.92 18.49
N MET A 151 17.96 7.20 18.50
CA MET A 151 17.92 5.78 18.89
C MET A 151 18.71 4.89 17.92
N VAL A 152 18.66 5.13 16.60
CA VAL A 152 19.52 4.45 15.61
C VAL A 152 20.99 4.62 15.98
N HIS A 153 21.44 5.85 16.28
CA HIS A 153 22.81 6.13 16.68
C HIS A 153 23.18 5.46 18.01
N SER A 154 22.28 5.41 18.97
CA SER A 154 22.48 4.75 20.25
C SER A 154 22.64 3.24 20.11
N TYR A 155 21.83 2.59 19.28
CA TYR A 155 22.00 1.16 18.96
C TYR A 155 23.32 0.87 18.23
N ALA A 156 23.75 1.76 17.33
CA ALA A 156 25.09 1.65 16.71
C ALA A 156 26.22 1.61 17.73
N GLN A 157 26.05 2.24 18.91
CA GLN A 157 26.96 2.23 20.05
C GLN A 157 26.80 1.00 20.96
N ARG A 158 25.98 0.01 20.58
CA ARG A 158 25.70 -1.23 21.33
C ARG A 158 24.92 -1.03 22.63
N LYS A 159 24.16 0.06 22.77
CA LYS A 159 23.27 0.21 23.91
C LYS A 159 22.09 -0.76 23.78
N THR A 160 21.63 -1.26 24.91
CA THR A 160 20.42 -2.09 25.01
C THR A 160 19.15 -1.22 24.92
N THR A 161 18.00 -1.81 24.62
CA THR A 161 16.73 -1.08 24.57
C THR A 161 16.44 -0.28 25.85
N PRO A 162 16.62 -0.82 27.09
CA PRO A 162 16.45 -0.02 28.30
C PRO A 162 17.38 1.20 28.38
N GLU A 163 18.65 1.04 27.98
CA GLU A 163 19.61 2.16 27.98
C GLU A 163 19.26 3.21 26.94
N VAL A 164 18.77 2.82 25.76
CA VAL A 164 18.33 3.73 24.70
C VAL A 164 17.12 4.51 25.16
N ILE A 165 16.07 3.88 25.69
CA ILE A 165 14.87 4.54 26.22
C ILE A 165 15.24 5.58 27.28
N GLN A 166 16.09 5.19 28.23
CA GLN A 166 16.51 6.10 29.29
C GLN A 166 17.37 7.28 28.78
N ALA A 167 18.32 7.01 27.86
CA ALA A 167 19.27 8.01 27.38
C ALA A 167 18.60 9.00 26.39
N ASP A 168 17.83 8.51 25.46
CA ASP A 168 17.34 9.29 24.32
C ASP A 168 15.94 9.90 24.58
N LEU A 169 15.10 9.22 25.39
CA LEU A 169 13.74 9.69 25.71
C LEU A 169 13.62 10.26 27.13
N GLY A 170 14.60 10.00 28.02
CA GLY A 170 14.64 10.57 29.37
C GLY A 170 13.65 9.93 30.37
N VAL A 171 13.10 8.77 30.05
CA VAL A 171 12.15 8.03 30.91
C VAL A 171 12.66 6.60 31.17
N SER A 172 12.23 5.99 32.29
CA SER A 172 12.53 4.57 32.50
C SER A 172 11.73 3.68 31.54
N PRO A 173 12.21 2.46 31.20
CA PRO A 173 11.46 1.53 30.37
C PRO A 173 10.05 1.23 30.89
N GLU A 174 9.89 1.11 32.21
CA GLU A 174 8.61 0.82 32.86
C GLU A 174 7.63 2.00 32.75
N GLU A 175 8.12 3.23 32.85
CA GLU A 175 7.30 4.43 32.67
C GLU A 175 6.97 4.62 31.20
N PHE A 176 7.88 4.31 30.28
CA PHE A 176 7.62 4.28 28.84
C PHE A 176 6.49 3.31 28.50
N ASP A 177 6.61 2.05 28.92
CA ASP A 177 5.58 1.01 28.67
C ASP A 177 4.21 1.43 29.21
N LYS A 178 4.16 2.00 30.41
CA LYS A 178 2.91 2.49 30.99
C LYS A 178 2.28 3.61 30.18
N GLN A 179 3.07 4.60 29.75
CA GLN A 179 2.58 5.72 28.94
C GLN A 179 2.16 5.26 27.55
N TYR A 180 2.92 4.38 26.91
CA TYR A 180 2.57 3.78 25.63
C TYR A 180 1.27 2.99 25.71
N LEU A 181 1.09 2.13 26.71
CA LEU A 181 -0.16 1.38 26.88
C LEU A 181 -1.36 2.29 27.11
N GLN A 182 -1.21 3.42 27.81
CA GLN A 182 -2.27 4.42 27.95
C GLN A 182 -2.61 5.05 26.60
N TRP A 183 -1.60 5.35 25.76
CA TRP A 183 -1.79 5.92 24.43
C TRP A 183 -2.49 4.91 23.49
N ILE A 184 -2.18 3.61 23.57
CA ILE A 184 -2.89 2.53 22.86
C ILE A 184 -4.33 2.42 23.33
N ASP A 185 -4.58 2.43 24.65
CA ASP A 185 -5.93 2.33 25.20
C ASP A 185 -6.83 3.50 24.79
N GLN A 186 -6.30 4.71 24.74
CA GLN A 186 -7.02 5.90 24.25
C GLN A 186 -7.45 5.76 22.77
N ARG A 187 -6.65 5.10 21.94
CA ARG A 187 -6.92 4.92 20.50
C ARG A 187 -7.81 3.72 20.19
N TYR A 188 -7.54 2.61 20.82
CA TYR A 188 -8.09 1.31 20.44
C TYR A 188 -8.90 0.63 21.55
N GLY A 189 -8.82 1.09 22.80
CA GLY A 189 -9.43 0.43 23.95
C GLY A 189 -10.94 0.24 23.82
N THR A 190 -11.65 1.25 23.32
CA THR A 190 -13.11 1.15 23.08
C THR A 190 -13.44 0.12 21.99
N MET A 191 -12.67 0.09 20.89
CA MET A 191 -12.85 -0.91 19.83
C MET A 191 -12.55 -2.31 20.34
N ALA A 192 -11.44 -2.47 21.05
CA ALA A 192 -11.04 -3.74 21.62
C ALA A 192 -12.09 -4.28 22.63
N ALA A 193 -12.63 -3.43 23.50
CA ALA A 193 -13.68 -3.80 24.46
C ALA A 193 -14.99 -4.22 23.76
N ASN A 194 -15.34 -3.58 22.63
CA ASN A 194 -16.57 -3.83 21.90
C ASN A 194 -16.41 -4.86 20.76
N PHE A 195 -15.24 -5.48 20.62
CA PHE A 195 -14.91 -6.34 19.48
C PHE A 195 -15.91 -7.48 19.26
N ASP A 196 -16.30 -8.20 20.32
CA ASP A 196 -17.24 -9.32 20.20
C ASP A 196 -18.66 -8.84 19.82
N GLN A 197 -19.05 -7.64 20.25
CA GLN A 197 -20.33 -7.03 19.85
C GLN A 197 -20.29 -6.63 18.39
N TRP A 198 -19.21 -6.00 17.96
CA TRP A 198 -18.98 -5.63 16.55
C TRP A 198 -19.03 -6.87 15.64
N ARG A 199 -18.30 -7.94 15.98
CA ARG A 199 -18.28 -9.17 15.18
C ARG A 199 -19.67 -9.75 14.94
N LYS A 200 -20.49 -9.85 16.00
CA LYS A 200 -21.88 -10.30 15.88
C LYS A 200 -22.74 -9.37 15.03
N ALA A 201 -22.53 -8.06 15.16
CA ALA A 201 -23.25 -7.08 14.37
C ALA A 201 -22.86 -7.17 12.88
N LEU A 202 -21.56 -7.39 12.56
CA LEU A 202 -21.08 -7.62 11.20
C LEU A 202 -21.67 -8.92 10.61
N GLU A 203 -21.72 -10.01 11.37
CA GLU A 203 -22.35 -11.27 10.93
C GLU A 203 -23.85 -11.07 10.58
N HIS A 204 -24.60 -10.32 11.39
CA HIS A 204 -26.00 -9.98 11.11
C HIS A 204 -26.13 -9.08 9.87
N LEU A 205 -25.23 -8.12 9.70
CA LEU A 205 -25.20 -7.24 8.54
C LEU A 205 -24.94 -8.01 7.25
N ALA A 206 -23.98 -8.94 7.27
CA ALA A 206 -23.67 -9.81 6.13
C ALA A 206 -24.87 -10.70 5.74
N GLU A 207 -25.64 -11.18 6.71
CA GLU A 207 -26.86 -11.94 6.44
C GLU A 207 -27.96 -11.06 5.85
N ALA A 208 -28.11 -9.82 6.34
CA ALA A 208 -29.06 -8.85 5.78
C ALA A 208 -28.69 -8.48 4.34
N ASP A 209 -27.40 -8.28 4.03
CA ASP A 209 -26.91 -8.02 2.68
C ASP A 209 -27.19 -9.19 1.74
N LYS A 210 -26.86 -10.42 2.14
CA LYS A 210 -27.16 -11.64 1.39
C LYS A 210 -28.66 -11.78 1.06
N GLN A 211 -29.51 -11.34 1.97
CA GLN A 211 -30.97 -11.33 1.80
C GLN A 211 -31.48 -10.11 1.05
N LYS A 212 -30.61 -9.19 0.61
CA LYS A 212 -30.94 -7.93 -0.08
C LYS A 212 -31.90 -7.04 0.73
N GLN A 213 -31.75 -7.06 2.06
CA GLN A 213 -32.52 -6.20 2.96
C GLN A 213 -31.89 -4.81 3.02
N TYR A 214 -31.93 -4.08 1.90
CA TYR A 214 -31.19 -2.83 1.67
C TYR A 214 -31.40 -1.78 2.76
N ASP A 215 -32.65 -1.57 3.22
CA ASP A 215 -32.92 -0.59 4.27
C ASP A 215 -32.29 -0.98 5.61
N ALA A 216 -32.26 -2.28 5.94
CA ALA A 216 -31.58 -2.77 7.13
C ALA A 216 -30.05 -2.63 7.01
N VAL A 217 -29.48 -2.90 5.83
CA VAL A 217 -28.05 -2.73 5.57
C VAL A 217 -27.66 -1.26 5.75
N LEU A 218 -28.35 -0.30 5.17
CA LEU A 218 -28.04 1.13 5.31
C LEU A 218 -28.18 1.61 6.76
N GLN A 219 -29.24 1.18 7.46
CA GLN A 219 -29.48 1.61 8.83
C GLN A 219 -28.44 1.04 9.81
N GLN A 220 -28.07 -0.24 9.67
CA GLN A 220 -27.18 -0.94 10.60
C GLN A 220 -25.72 -0.79 10.19
N GLY A 221 -25.40 -0.76 8.90
CA GLY A 221 -24.04 -0.70 8.36
C GLY A 221 -23.25 0.49 8.90
N GLU A 222 -23.85 1.68 8.94
CA GLU A 222 -23.22 2.87 9.52
C GLU A 222 -22.92 2.74 11.02
N VAL A 223 -23.73 2.02 11.75
CA VAL A 223 -23.47 1.72 13.17
C VAL A 223 -22.31 0.76 13.31
N VAL A 224 -22.30 -0.31 12.53
CA VAL A 224 -21.25 -1.34 12.54
C VAL A 224 -19.91 -0.74 12.10
N ARG A 225 -19.92 0.08 11.03
CA ARG A 225 -18.73 0.80 10.54
C ARG A 225 -18.10 1.67 11.63
N ARG A 226 -18.91 2.43 12.37
CA ARG A 226 -18.42 3.28 13.46
C ARG A 226 -17.84 2.53 14.66
N MET A 227 -18.24 1.29 14.87
CA MET A 227 -17.66 0.47 15.94
C MET A 227 -16.22 0.04 15.65
N TYR A 228 -15.89 -0.17 14.34
CA TYR A 228 -14.55 -0.56 13.90
C TYR A 228 -14.29 -0.05 12.47
N PRO A 229 -14.02 1.26 12.30
CA PRO A 229 -13.84 1.85 10.98
C PRO A 229 -12.61 1.38 10.23
N GLN A 230 -11.57 0.89 10.90
CA GLN A 230 -10.36 0.37 10.25
C GLN A 230 -10.53 -1.07 9.71
N TYR A 231 -11.68 -1.71 9.89
CA TYR A 231 -11.87 -3.04 9.33
C TYR A 231 -12.18 -2.97 7.84
N ILE A 232 -11.19 -3.29 7.02
CA ILE A 232 -11.23 -3.30 5.55
C ILE A 232 -11.02 -4.69 4.95
N GLY A 233 -10.98 -5.73 5.79
CA GLY A 233 -10.86 -7.13 5.36
C GLY A 233 -12.09 -7.66 4.65
N ASP A 234 -12.14 -8.97 4.43
CA ASP A 234 -13.23 -9.62 3.72
C ASP A 234 -14.61 -9.34 4.35
N ALA A 235 -15.61 -9.18 3.51
CA ALA A 235 -16.99 -8.92 3.93
C ALA A 235 -17.10 -7.71 4.88
N ASN A 236 -16.42 -6.63 4.55
CA ASN A 236 -16.44 -5.40 5.34
C ASN A 236 -17.70 -4.55 5.13
N THR A 237 -17.93 -3.63 6.05
CA THR A 237 -19.12 -2.75 6.01
C THR A 237 -19.12 -1.78 4.84
N TYR A 238 -17.96 -1.39 4.32
CA TYR A 238 -17.85 -0.49 3.17
C TYR A 238 -18.38 -1.16 1.89
N GLU A 239 -18.04 -2.43 1.68
CA GLU A 239 -18.54 -3.22 0.56
C GLU A 239 -20.08 -3.34 0.60
N PHE A 240 -20.65 -3.70 1.77
CA PHE A 240 -22.09 -3.85 1.92
C PHE A 240 -22.84 -2.53 1.70
N LEU A 241 -22.36 -1.43 2.29
CA LEU A 241 -22.97 -0.11 2.15
C LEU A 241 -22.89 0.36 0.70
N ALA A 242 -21.71 0.35 0.07
CA ALA A 242 -21.53 0.81 -1.31
C ALA A 242 -22.38 0.00 -2.31
N THR A 243 -22.41 -1.33 -2.15
CA THR A 243 -23.22 -2.21 -3.00
C THR A 243 -24.72 -1.90 -2.86
N THR A 244 -25.18 -1.65 -1.62
CA THR A 244 -26.56 -1.32 -1.33
C THR A 244 -26.94 0.06 -1.90
N ASP A 245 -26.09 1.08 -1.74
CA ASP A 245 -26.30 2.42 -2.28
C ASP A 245 -26.42 2.38 -3.81
N LEU A 246 -25.53 1.62 -4.47
CA LEU A 246 -25.61 1.40 -5.92
C LEU A 246 -26.90 0.69 -6.34
N ALA A 247 -27.33 -0.32 -5.60
CA ALA A 247 -28.60 -1.02 -5.87
C ALA A 247 -29.82 -0.10 -5.74
N LYS A 248 -29.73 0.93 -4.89
CA LYS A 248 -30.76 1.97 -4.72
C LYS A 248 -30.58 3.16 -5.68
N GLY A 249 -29.51 3.18 -6.48
CA GLY A 249 -29.21 4.23 -7.45
C GLY A 249 -28.53 5.47 -6.86
N ASP A 250 -28.10 5.41 -5.59
CA ASP A 250 -27.39 6.52 -4.95
C ASP A 250 -25.86 6.40 -5.17
N LYS A 251 -25.42 6.79 -6.38
CA LYS A 251 -24.02 6.77 -6.76
C LYS A 251 -23.15 7.67 -5.87
N LYS A 252 -23.73 8.79 -5.40
CA LYS A 252 -22.98 9.72 -4.55
C LYS A 252 -22.67 9.11 -3.19
N ALA A 253 -23.65 8.50 -2.52
CA ALA A 253 -23.44 7.82 -1.26
C ALA A 253 -22.43 6.67 -1.41
N ALA A 254 -22.57 5.87 -2.47
CA ALA A 254 -21.61 4.80 -2.77
C ALA A 254 -20.18 5.33 -2.93
N THR A 255 -19.99 6.47 -3.63
CA THR A 255 -18.67 7.10 -3.79
C THR A 255 -18.10 7.54 -2.45
N GLU A 256 -18.89 8.19 -1.59
CA GLU A 256 -18.47 8.62 -0.25
C GLU A 256 -18.00 7.44 0.60
N VAL A 257 -18.76 6.34 0.60
CA VAL A 257 -18.42 5.11 1.33
C VAL A 257 -17.12 4.49 0.81
N LEU A 258 -16.96 4.38 -0.52
CA LEU A 258 -15.74 3.80 -1.11
C LEU A 258 -14.52 4.71 -0.94
N THR A 259 -14.70 6.03 -0.96
CA THR A 259 -13.62 6.99 -0.62
C THR A 259 -13.17 6.82 0.83
N ASP A 260 -14.09 6.58 1.76
CA ASP A 260 -13.72 6.29 3.14
C ASP A 260 -13.00 4.93 3.28
N TYR A 261 -13.42 3.91 2.52
CA TYR A 261 -12.70 2.63 2.41
C TYR A 261 -11.25 2.82 1.95
N GLU A 262 -11.07 3.59 0.88
CA GLU A 262 -9.76 3.93 0.35
C GLU A 262 -8.88 4.64 1.39
N LYS A 263 -9.43 5.63 2.12
CA LYS A 263 -8.72 6.34 3.20
C LYS A 263 -8.33 5.45 4.38
N MET A 264 -9.06 4.37 4.61
CA MET A 264 -8.72 3.38 5.65
C MET A 264 -7.65 2.39 5.18
N GLY A 265 -7.09 2.55 3.99
CA GLY A 265 -6.09 1.66 3.42
C GLY A 265 -6.68 0.47 2.66
N GLY A 266 -7.92 0.59 2.20
CA GLY A 266 -8.56 -0.48 1.42
C GLY A 266 -7.84 -0.74 0.10
N GLU A 267 -7.50 -2.01 -0.15
CA GLU A 267 -6.67 -2.44 -1.28
C GLU A 267 -7.36 -3.46 -2.20
N ASP A 268 -8.68 -3.66 -2.09
CA ASP A 268 -9.40 -4.51 -3.03
C ASP A 268 -9.48 -3.83 -4.40
N PRO A 269 -8.86 -4.41 -5.46
CA PRO A 269 -8.84 -3.81 -6.79
C PRO A 269 -10.24 -3.65 -7.41
N ILE A 270 -11.21 -4.50 -7.03
CA ILE A 270 -12.58 -4.43 -7.52
C ILE A 270 -13.28 -3.21 -6.93
N MET A 271 -13.12 -2.98 -5.64
CA MET A 271 -13.68 -1.82 -4.96
C MET A 271 -13.03 -0.53 -5.45
N LEU A 272 -11.70 -0.50 -5.63
CA LEU A 272 -10.99 0.67 -6.14
C LEU A 272 -11.37 1.00 -7.61
N LYS A 273 -11.46 0.01 -8.50
CA LYS A 273 -11.96 0.23 -9.87
C LYS A 273 -13.40 0.74 -9.88
N LYS A 274 -14.24 0.25 -8.96
CA LYS A 274 -15.61 0.73 -8.81
C LYS A 274 -15.62 2.20 -8.35
N LEU A 275 -14.79 2.57 -7.38
CA LEU A 275 -14.65 3.95 -6.92
C LEU A 275 -14.23 4.86 -8.06
N ALA A 276 -13.15 4.53 -8.78
CA ALA A 276 -12.68 5.33 -9.90
C ALA A 276 -13.74 5.56 -10.99
N SER A 277 -14.50 4.51 -11.33
CA SER A 277 -15.61 4.63 -12.28
C SER A 277 -16.71 5.60 -11.80
N LEU A 278 -17.03 5.59 -10.51
CA LEU A 278 -18.00 6.51 -9.92
C LEU A 278 -17.48 7.95 -9.86
N GLU A 279 -16.20 8.14 -9.55
CA GLU A 279 -15.53 9.44 -9.54
C GLU A 279 -15.55 10.07 -10.95
N GLU A 280 -15.29 9.30 -12.00
CA GLU A 280 -15.40 9.78 -13.37
C GLU A 280 -16.86 10.19 -13.74
N GLU A 281 -17.83 9.35 -13.38
CA GLU A 281 -19.24 9.66 -13.61
C GLU A 281 -19.69 10.94 -12.88
N LEU A 282 -19.08 11.25 -11.75
CA LEU A 282 -19.31 12.49 -10.98
C LEU A 282 -18.45 13.67 -11.45
N GLY A 283 -17.63 13.50 -12.50
CA GLY A 283 -16.78 14.55 -13.05
C GLY A 283 -15.53 14.84 -12.23
N GLN A 284 -14.99 13.84 -11.54
CA GLN A 284 -13.81 13.88 -10.69
C GLN A 284 -12.64 13.06 -11.30
N PRO A 285 -12.14 13.39 -12.50
CA PRO A 285 -11.13 12.57 -13.19
C PRO A 285 -9.75 12.57 -12.52
N LYS A 286 -9.47 13.54 -11.64
CA LYS A 286 -8.23 13.59 -10.88
C LYS A 286 -8.22 12.55 -9.77
N GLU A 287 -9.31 12.48 -9.07
CA GLU A 287 -9.57 11.51 -8.01
C GLU A 287 -9.55 10.10 -8.62
N ALA A 288 -10.26 9.88 -9.72
CA ALA A 288 -10.26 8.61 -10.43
C ALA A 288 -8.86 8.14 -10.86
N ALA A 289 -8.03 9.05 -11.38
CA ALA A 289 -6.66 8.72 -11.73
C ALA A 289 -5.82 8.36 -10.50
N ALA A 290 -5.99 9.04 -9.38
CA ALA A 290 -5.28 8.74 -8.15
C ALA A 290 -5.70 7.38 -7.56
N THR A 291 -7.01 7.09 -7.55
CA THR A 291 -7.56 5.79 -7.12
C THR A 291 -7.04 4.64 -7.99
N LEU A 292 -7.04 4.80 -9.32
CA LEU A 292 -6.52 3.77 -10.23
C LEU A 292 -5.00 3.59 -10.09
N ASP A 293 -4.26 4.66 -9.80
CA ASP A 293 -2.80 4.61 -9.65
C ASP A 293 -2.39 3.73 -8.45
N ARG A 294 -3.19 3.69 -7.39
CA ARG A 294 -2.97 2.80 -6.24
C ARG A 294 -2.97 1.32 -6.62
N ILE A 295 -3.77 0.94 -7.62
CA ILE A 295 -3.84 -0.44 -8.09
C ILE A 295 -2.49 -0.92 -8.63
N ASN A 296 -1.64 -0.01 -9.15
CA ASN A 296 -0.29 -0.35 -9.60
C ASN A 296 0.62 -0.91 -8.49
N TYR A 297 0.34 -0.60 -7.22
CA TYR A 297 1.10 -1.13 -6.08
C TYR A 297 0.53 -2.44 -5.54
N ILE A 298 -0.74 -2.70 -5.81
CA ILE A 298 -1.48 -3.86 -5.31
C ILE A 298 -1.52 -4.99 -6.35
N TYR A 299 -1.66 -4.61 -7.64
CA TYR A 299 -1.77 -5.55 -8.75
C TYR A 299 -1.40 -4.88 -10.09
N PRO A 300 -0.12 -4.63 -10.34
CA PRO A 300 0.33 -3.91 -11.54
C PRO A 300 0.40 -4.76 -12.80
N VAL A 301 -0.11 -6.00 -12.81
CA VAL A 301 0.28 -6.99 -13.82
C VAL A 301 -0.87 -7.35 -14.75
N HIS A 302 -0.57 -7.38 -16.07
CA HIS A 302 -1.44 -7.93 -17.15
C HIS A 302 -2.81 -7.27 -17.32
N ASP A 303 -3.02 -6.05 -16.83
CA ASP A 303 -4.26 -5.30 -17.01
C ASP A 303 -4.07 -4.17 -18.06
N GLU A 304 -4.11 -4.53 -19.35
CA GLU A 304 -3.97 -3.58 -20.46
C GLU A 304 -5.02 -2.45 -20.37
N GLU A 305 -6.26 -2.79 -20.00
CA GLU A 305 -7.34 -1.81 -19.92
C GLU A 305 -7.08 -0.78 -18.83
N LEU A 306 -6.65 -1.22 -17.64
CA LEU A 306 -6.27 -0.32 -16.55
C LEU A 306 -5.17 0.64 -16.97
N HIS A 307 -4.06 0.12 -17.51
CA HIS A 307 -2.93 0.96 -17.92
C HIS A 307 -3.28 1.94 -19.03
N ARG A 308 -4.07 1.52 -20.01
CA ARG A 308 -4.54 2.40 -21.08
C ARG A 308 -5.41 3.51 -20.53
N HIS A 309 -6.39 3.17 -19.72
CA HIS A 309 -7.32 4.13 -19.15
C HIS A 309 -6.65 5.12 -18.21
N LEU A 310 -5.80 4.65 -17.31
CA LEU A 310 -5.03 5.49 -16.41
C LEU A 310 -4.05 6.40 -17.18
N GLY A 311 -3.43 5.87 -18.25
CA GLY A 311 -2.61 6.65 -19.18
C GLY A 311 -3.37 7.80 -19.83
N ASP A 312 -4.60 7.54 -20.29
CA ASP A 312 -5.49 8.53 -20.88
C ASP A 312 -5.89 9.63 -19.86
N LEU A 313 -6.21 9.23 -18.63
CA LEU A 313 -6.52 10.17 -17.54
C LEU A 313 -5.32 11.05 -17.20
N TRP A 314 -4.12 10.47 -17.05
CA TRP A 314 -2.91 11.24 -16.78
C TRP A 314 -2.53 12.16 -17.94
N PHE A 315 -2.67 11.71 -19.19
CA PHE A 315 -2.42 12.52 -20.37
C PHE A 315 -3.34 13.73 -20.43
N ALA A 316 -4.64 13.53 -20.21
CA ALA A 316 -5.63 14.60 -20.18
C ALA A 316 -5.36 15.64 -19.09
N GLN A 317 -4.72 15.26 -18.00
CA GLN A 317 -4.32 16.13 -16.89
C GLN A 317 -2.92 16.75 -17.08
N ALA A 318 -2.28 16.53 -18.23
CA ALA A 318 -0.90 16.94 -18.52
C ALA A 318 0.15 16.33 -17.55
N ASN A 319 -0.19 15.24 -16.83
CA ASN A 319 0.77 14.42 -16.11
C ASN A 319 1.46 13.45 -17.09
N TYR A 320 2.34 14.01 -17.93
CA TYR A 320 3.02 13.23 -18.97
C TYR A 320 3.94 12.14 -18.40
N PRO A 321 4.66 12.33 -17.29
CA PRO A 321 5.42 11.23 -16.68
C PRO A 321 4.54 10.03 -16.30
N GLY A 322 3.38 10.26 -15.70
CA GLY A 322 2.39 9.22 -15.41
C GLY A 322 1.88 8.54 -16.68
N ALA A 323 1.45 9.34 -17.68
CA ALA A 323 0.98 8.80 -18.96
C ALA A 323 2.05 7.95 -19.67
N ILE A 324 3.32 8.39 -19.69
CA ILE A 324 4.43 7.63 -20.27
C ILE A 324 4.63 6.30 -19.55
N ARG A 325 4.57 6.27 -18.21
CA ARG A 325 4.68 5.04 -17.43
C ARG A 325 3.60 4.03 -17.84
N GLU A 326 2.36 4.47 -17.88
CA GLU A 326 1.22 3.61 -18.17
C GLU A 326 1.22 3.12 -19.62
N TYR A 327 1.44 4.00 -20.59
CA TYR A 327 1.53 3.58 -21.99
C TYR A 327 2.75 2.70 -22.28
N THR A 328 3.84 2.85 -21.53
CA THR A 328 4.97 1.91 -21.60
C THR A 328 4.57 0.52 -21.12
N ALA A 329 3.78 0.43 -20.05
CA ALA A 329 3.22 -0.84 -19.58
C ALA A 329 2.30 -1.46 -20.65
N VAL A 330 1.42 -0.68 -21.30
CA VAL A 330 0.59 -1.17 -22.42
C VAL A 330 1.45 -1.77 -23.54
N VAL A 331 2.50 -1.07 -23.97
CA VAL A 331 3.40 -1.59 -25.01
C VAL A 331 4.10 -2.87 -24.57
N ALA A 332 4.54 -2.96 -23.32
CA ALA A 332 5.21 -4.12 -22.76
C ALA A 332 4.29 -5.36 -22.70
N LEU A 333 2.97 -5.16 -22.53
CA LEU A 333 1.97 -6.22 -22.56
C LEU A 333 1.72 -6.80 -23.97
N ASN A 334 2.37 -6.27 -25.00
CA ASN A 334 2.24 -6.71 -26.39
C ASN A 334 0.77 -6.74 -26.89
N PRO A 335 0.05 -5.63 -26.85
CA PRO A 335 -1.37 -5.54 -27.14
C PRO A 335 -1.72 -5.92 -28.58
N LEU A 336 -2.98 -6.24 -28.84
CA LEU A 336 -3.46 -6.48 -30.20
C LEU A 336 -3.33 -5.21 -31.07
N ASP A 337 -3.66 -4.04 -30.53
CA ASP A 337 -3.47 -2.74 -31.18
C ASP A 337 -2.08 -2.16 -30.86
N LYS A 338 -1.03 -2.75 -31.42
CA LYS A 338 0.34 -2.25 -31.28
C LYS A 338 0.51 -0.83 -31.82
N ALA A 339 -0.11 -0.53 -32.94
CA ALA A 339 0.02 0.77 -33.58
C ALA A 339 -0.56 1.88 -32.70
N GLY A 340 -1.74 1.69 -32.14
CA GLY A 340 -2.33 2.61 -31.20
C GLY A 340 -1.53 2.74 -29.91
N ALA A 341 -1.02 1.65 -29.34
CA ALA A 341 -0.20 1.68 -28.13
C ALA A 341 1.08 2.52 -28.31
N TYR A 342 1.86 2.28 -29.35
CA TYR A 342 3.03 3.09 -29.67
C TYR A 342 2.68 4.54 -29.98
N PHE A 343 1.55 4.79 -30.65
CA PHE A 343 1.12 6.15 -30.96
C PHE A 343 0.78 6.95 -29.68
N HIS A 344 0.04 6.37 -28.72
CA HIS A 344 -0.27 7.05 -27.45
C HIS A 344 1.01 7.34 -26.66
N LEU A 345 1.94 6.39 -26.62
CA LEU A 345 3.26 6.59 -26.00
C LEU A 345 4.05 7.72 -26.69
N ALA A 346 4.06 7.75 -28.03
CA ALA A 346 4.67 8.81 -28.80
C ALA A 346 4.06 10.18 -28.51
N GLN A 347 2.73 10.26 -28.40
CA GLN A 347 2.04 11.49 -28.03
C GLN A 347 2.47 12.00 -26.64
N ALA A 348 2.57 11.10 -25.66
CA ALA A 348 2.99 11.45 -24.30
C ALA A 348 4.45 11.93 -24.27
N TYR A 349 5.36 11.28 -25.00
CA TYR A 349 6.74 11.75 -25.15
C TYR A 349 6.82 13.10 -25.84
N ASN A 350 6.06 13.31 -26.93
CA ASN A 350 6.03 14.61 -27.61
C ASN A 350 5.51 15.72 -26.69
N ALA A 351 4.43 15.49 -25.99
CA ALA A 351 3.86 16.45 -25.06
C ALA A 351 4.78 16.78 -23.87
N SER A 352 5.63 15.83 -23.47
CA SER A 352 6.66 16.03 -22.44
C SER A 352 7.97 16.66 -22.95
N GLY A 353 8.05 16.99 -24.27
CA GLY A 353 9.24 17.55 -24.91
C GLY A 353 10.37 16.54 -25.23
N GLN A 354 10.12 15.24 -25.06
CA GLN A 354 11.10 14.17 -25.35
C GLN A 354 10.98 13.73 -26.81
N ARG A 355 11.40 14.63 -27.71
CA ARG A 355 11.20 14.52 -29.17
C ARG A 355 11.77 13.24 -29.77
N ASP A 356 13.01 12.87 -29.41
CA ASP A 356 13.68 11.71 -30.00
C ASP A 356 12.91 10.41 -29.70
N LYS A 357 12.42 10.27 -28.44
CA LYS A 357 11.59 9.14 -28.04
C LYS A 357 10.21 9.17 -28.72
N ALA A 358 9.64 10.36 -28.92
CA ALA A 358 8.40 10.49 -29.66
C ALA A 358 8.55 9.99 -31.10
N GLU A 359 9.64 10.39 -31.79
CA GLU A 359 9.94 9.93 -33.16
C GLU A 359 10.16 8.43 -33.23
N GLU A 360 10.92 7.85 -32.30
CA GLU A 360 11.14 6.40 -32.19
C GLU A 360 9.79 5.64 -32.08
N ASN A 361 8.91 6.08 -31.19
CA ASN A 361 7.63 5.41 -30.97
C ASN A 361 6.61 5.65 -32.09
N VAL A 362 6.65 6.80 -32.78
CA VAL A 362 5.86 7.01 -33.99
C VAL A 362 6.29 6.07 -35.11
N LEU A 363 7.58 5.87 -35.30
CA LEU A 363 8.10 4.94 -36.29
C LEU A 363 7.70 3.50 -35.96
N ALA A 364 7.78 3.08 -34.69
CA ALA A 364 7.29 1.78 -34.23
C ALA A 364 5.78 1.60 -34.49
N SER A 365 4.98 2.65 -34.28
CA SER A 365 3.55 2.62 -34.63
C SER A 365 3.31 2.40 -36.12
N LEU A 366 4.10 3.07 -36.99
CA LEU A 366 3.98 2.92 -38.44
C LEU A 366 4.58 1.62 -38.94
N GLU A 367 5.56 1.05 -38.27
CA GLU A 367 6.06 -0.30 -38.54
C GLU A 367 4.97 -1.35 -38.26
N ALA A 368 4.26 -1.21 -37.16
CA ALA A 368 3.13 -2.08 -36.83
C ALA A 368 1.94 -1.91 -37.80
N ALA A 369 1.64 -0.68 -38.21
CA ALA A 369 0.58 -0.36 -39.19
C ALA A 369 0.96 0.84 -40.06
N PRO A 370 1.54 0.62 -41.27
CA PRO A 370 1.99 1.72 -42.16
C PRO A 370 0.88 2.71 -42.55
N GLY A 371 -0.37 2.25 -42.58
CA GLY A 371 -1.54 3.07 -42.91
C GLY A 371 -2.14 3.87 -41.75
N TYR A 372 -1.55 3.84 -40.55
CA TYR A 372 -2.12 4.48 -39.38
C TYR A 372 -1.97 6.01 -39.42
N ARG A 373 -3.01 6.67 -39.91
CA ARG A 373 -3.02 8.12 -40.17
C ARG A 373 -2.64 9.01 -38.99
N PRO A 374 -3.05 8.73 -37.74
CA PRO A 374 -2.64 9.54 -36.60
C PRO A 374 -1.11 9.60 -36.43
N ALA A 375 -0.43 8.45 -36.55
CA ALA A 375 1.04 8.38 -36.45
C ALA A 375 1.74 9.08 -37.63
N GLN A 376 1.22 8.93 -38.88
CA GLN A 376 1.72 9.66 -40.04
C GLN A 376 1.67 11.17 -39.82
N LYS A 377 0.57 11.68 -39.30
CA LYS A 377 0.41 13.10 -39.00
C LYS A 377 1.41 13.56 -37.94
N LEU A 378 1.52 12.81 -36.82
CA LEU A 378 2.44 13.18 -35.75
C LEU A 378 3.91 13.18 -36.26
N LEU A 379 4.31 12.21 -37.08
CA LEU A 379 5.65 12.17 -37.67
C LEU A 379 5.92 13.42 -38.53
N LEU A 380 4.97 13.82 -39.37
CA LEU A 380 5.09 15.02 -40.19
C LEU A 380 5.21 16.31 -39.34
N ASP A 381 4.47 16.40 -38.25
CA ASP A 381 4.53 17.56 -37.35
C ASP A 381 5.87 17.57 -36.60
N LEU A 382 6.36 16.44 -36.11
CA LEU A 382 7.71 16.30 -35.56
C LEU A 382 8.80 16.75 -36.52
N GLN A 383 8.72 16.41 -37.82
CA GLN A 383 9.72 16.78 -38.82
C GLN A 383 9.69 18.28 -39.17
N LYS A 384 8.53 18.94 -39.15
CA LYS A 384 8.42 20.39 -39.37
C LYS A 384 9.10 21.22 -38.27
N ASP A 385 9.00 20.74 -37.03
CA ASP A 385 9.55 21.42 -35.86
C ASP A 385 11.03 21.06 -35.62
N ALA A 386 11.67 20.27 -36.51
CA ALA A 386 13.09 19.95 -36.42
C ALA A 386 13.92 21.22 -36.67
N PRO A 387 14.95 21.51 -35.86
CA PRO A 387 15.90 22.56 -36.18
C PRO A 387 16.52 22.26 -37.54
N LYS A 388 16.48 23.26 -38.45
CA LYS A 388 17.09 23.10 -39.78
C LYS A 388 18.56 22.77 -39.57
N PRO A 389 19.10 21.75 -40.24
CA PRO A 389 20.54 21.49 -40.20
C PRO A 389 21.28 22.73 -40.67
N ASN A 390 22.25 23.20 -39.85
CA ASN A 390 23.18 24.30 -40.21
C ASN A 390 24.03 23.94 -41.40
#